data_b1a5daf92889c390c95ac247f57d95a4
#
_entry.id   b1a5daf92889c390c95ac247f57d95a4
#
_cell.length_a   1.000
_cell.length_b   1.000
_cell.length_c   1.000
_cell.angle_alpha   90.00
_cell.angle_beta   90.00
_cell.angle_gamma   90.00
#
_symmetry.space_group_name_H-M   'P 1'
#
loop_
_entity.id
_entity.type
_entity.pdbx_description
1 polymer ?
#
loop_
_entity_poly.entity_id
_entity_poly.type
_entity_poly.pdbx_seq_one_letter_code
_entity_poly.pdbx_strand_id
1 'polypeptide(L)'
;MAPILGFVPLHIPWILGIPVLANKASFESWYNGRSNGTQGFSDGIMGVPAGALYLGILVLLAILGGVLSMGLISRWGLVFPRWVPWLAGHRVPPWFPLTPTVLGSGLMVAYSLALPIQLPRAIADASPDDPFTLTGALIGLPILLAWTVALPAAGWSYYRRTRRASLATD
;
A
#
# COMPACT_ATOMS: atom_id res chain seq x y z
N MET A 1 2.45 11.22 -2.51
CA MET A 1 3.77 10.87 -3.11
C MET A 1 4.61 9.95 -2.23
N ALA A 2 4.72 10.19 -0.92
CA ALA A 2 5.56 9.38 -0.02
C ALA A 2 5.42 7.85 -0.18
N PRO A 3 4.22 7.27 -0.35
CA PRO A 3 4.06 5.83 -0.50
C PRO A 3 4.68 5.26 -1.77
N ILE A 4 4.51 5.95 -2.89
CA ILE A 4 5.08 5.51 -4.16
C ILE A 4 6.61 5.61 -4.11
N LEU A 5 7.12 6.70 -3.50
CA LEU A 5 8.56 6.94 -3.43
C LEU A 5 9.28 6.06 -2.39
N GLY A 6 8.60 5.66 -1.32
CA GLY A 6 9.19 4.81 -0.28
C GLY A 6 8.92 3.32 -0.47
N PHE A 7 7.66 2.94 -0.69
CA PHE A 7 7.25 1.55 -0.74
C PHE A 7 7.66 0.86 -2.06
N VAL A 8 7.35 1.48 -3.20
CA VAL A 8 7.58 0.85 -4.51
C VAL A 8 9.06 0.54 -4.76
N PRO A 9 10.02 1.49 -4.60
CA PRO A 9 11.43 1.21 -4.83
C PRO A 9 11.99 0.11 -3.92
N LEU A 10 11.48 0.01 -2.68
CA LEU A 10 11.90 -1.03 -1.74
C LEU A 10 11.46 -2.43 -2.18
N HIS A 11 10.30 -2.54 -2.85
CA HIS A 11 9.70 -3.82 -3.22
C HIS A 11 10.08 -4.30 -4.64
N ILE A 12 10.54 -3.40 -5.53
CA ILE A 12 10.95 -3.77 -6.89
C ILE A 12 12.05 -4.86 -6.89
N PRO A 13 13.14 -4.75 -6.11
CA PRO A 13 14.15 -5.80 -6.05
C PRO A 13 13.55 -7.15 -5.67
N TRP A 14 12.65 -7.19 -4.71
CA TRP A 14 12.00 -8.43 -4.26
C TRP A 14 11.07 -9.03 -5.30
N ILE A 15 10.35 -8.21 -6.09
CA ILE A 15 9.54 -8.70 -7.22
C ILE A 15 10.45 -9.37 -8.26
N LEU A 16 11.64 -8.83 -8.48
CA LEU A 16 12.65 -9.37 -9.39
C LEU A 16 13.41 -10.58 -8.81
N GLY A 17 13.06 -11.04 -7.60
CA GLY A 17 13.73 -12.16 -6.93
C GLY A 17 15.08 -11.80 -6.32
N ILE A 18 15.39 -10.50 -6.16
CA ILE A 18 16.64 -10.04 -5.57
C ILE A 18 16.47 -9.86 -4.06
N PRO A 19 17.15 -10.67 -3.21
CA PRO A 19 16.95 -10.68 -1.75
C PRO A 19 17.65 -9.52 -1.02
N VAL A 20 17.30 -8.27 -1.35
CA VAL A 20 17.82 -7.10 -0.65
C VAL A 20 17.23 -7.02 0.76
N LEU A 21 18.07 -6.87 1.79
CA LEU A 21 17.64 -6.88 3.20
C LEU A 21 16.83 -8.14 3.60
N ALA A 22 17.16 -9.27 2.97
CA ALA A 22 16.51 -10.55 3.18
C ALA A 22 17.55 -11.67 3.30
N ASN A 23 17.22 -12.76 4.00
CA ASN A 23 18.01 -13.97 3.99
C ASN A 23 17.82 -14.66 2.63
N LYS A 24 18.91 -14.92 1.91
CA LYS A 24 18.86 -15.42 0.53
C LYS A 24 18.13 -16.76 0.43
N ALA A 25 18.51 -17.75 1.25
CA ALA A 25 17.96 -19.10 1.16
C ALA A 25 16.46 -19.13 1.51
N SER A 26 16.10 -18.46 2.60
CA SER A 26 14.72 -18.39 3.08
C SER A 26 13.84 -17.55 2.17
N PHE A 27 14.39 -16.45 1.62
CA PHE A 27 13.71 -15.63 0.62
C PHE A 27 13.43 -16.42 -0.66
N GLU A 28 14.39 -17.16 -1.19
CA GLU A 28 14.21 -17.99 -2.39
C GLU A 28 13.15 -19.09 -2.14
N SER A 29 13.12 -19.69 -0.96
CA SER A 29 12.12 -20.66 -0.58
C SER A 29 10.72 -20.06 -0.52
N TRP A 30 10.59 -18.91 0.14
CA TRP A 30 9.34 -18.15 0.24
C TRP A 30 8.89 -17.63 -1.15
N TYR A 31 9.80 -17.05 -1.91
CA TYR A 31 9.54 -16.48 -3.24
C TYR A 31 8.98 -17.53 -4.21
N ASN A 32 9.51 -18.74 -4.17
CA ASN A 32 9.06 -19.84 -5.02
C ASN A 32 7.88 -20.64 -4.42
N GLY A 33 7.28 -20.20 -3.31
CA GLY A 33 6.12 -20.86 -2.70
C GLY A 33 6.42 -22.17 -1.95
N ARG A 34 7.70 -22.45 -1.65
CA ARG A 34 8.11 -23.68 -0.93
C ARG A 34 8.06 -23.55 0.58
N SER A 35 7.81 -22.35 1.10
CA SER A 35 7.72 -22.08 2.53
C SER A 35 6.26 -22.20 2.99
N ASN A 36 6.04 -22.84 4.14
CA ASN A 36 4.73 -23.09 4.75
C ASN A 36 3.94 -21.83 5.13
N GLY A 37 4.44 -20.63 4.84
CA GLY A 37 3.83 -19.35 5.22
C GLY A 37 2.90 -18.71 4.17
N THR A 38 2.88 -19.19 2.94
CA THR A 38 2.02 -18.68 1.87
C THR A 38 0.88 -19.63 1.57
N GLN A 39 -0.04 -19.79 2.51
CA GLN A 39 -1.28 -20.54 2.26
C GLN A 39 -2.13 -19.76 1.24
N GLY A 40 -2.18 -20.27 0.02
CA GLY A 40 -3.08 -19.76 -1.02
C GLY A 40 -2.48 -19.62 -2.43
N PHE A 41 -1.16 -19.45 -2.55
CA PHE A 41 -0.46 -19.36 -3.85
C PHE A 41 0.79 -20.22 -3.87
N SER A 42 0.68 -21.49 -3.43
CA SER A 42 1.83 -22.37 -3.22
C SER A 42 2.70 -22.58 -4.46
N ASP A 43 2.11 -22.61 -5.65
CA ASP A 43 2.83 -23.02 -6.87
C ASP A 43 2.99 -21.86 -7.90
N GLY A 44 2.55 -20.65 -7.56
CA GLY A 44 2.52 -19.56 -8.52
C GLY A 44 1.41 -19.71 -9.57
N ILE A 45 1.34 -18.80 -10.53
CA ILE A 45 0.38 -18.84 -11.63
C ILE A 45 1.14 -18.62 -12.94
N MET A 46 0.92 -19.46 -13.94
CA MET A 46 1.50 -19.32 -15.29
C MET A 46 3.04 -19.17 -15.30
N GLY A 47 3.75 -19.87 -14.40
CA GLY A 47 5.20 -19.82 -14.30
C GLY A 47 5.75 -18.60 -13.54
N VAL A 48 4.88 -17.76 -12.99
CA VAL A 48 5.29 -16.63 -12.13
C VAL A 48 5.33 -17.13 -10.67
N PRO A 49 6.47 -16.95 -9.96
CA PRO A 49 6.60 -17.37 -8.56
C PRO A 49 5.53 -16.74 -7.64
N ALA A 50 5.09 -17.47 -6.63
CA ALA A 50 4.06 -17.02 -5.69
C ALA A 50 4.43 -15.72 -4.96
N GLY A 51 5.70 -15.59 -4.55
CA GLY A 51 6.22 -14.36 -3.93
C GLY A 51 6.18 -13.16 -4.86
N ALA A 52 6.51 -13.36 -6.15
CA ALA A 52 6.43 -12.30 -7.15
C ALA A 52 4.99 -11.82 -7.37
N LEU A 53 4.03 -12.75 -7.42
CA LEU A 53 2.60 -12.41 -7.54
C LEU A 53 2.12 -11.61 -6.33
N TYR A 54 2.44 -12.07 -5.12
CA TYR A 54 2.07 -11.39 -3.88
C TYR A 54 2.63 -9.97 -3.83
N LEU A 55 3.94 -9.81 -4.05
CA LEU A 55 4.61 -8.50 -4.06
C LEU A 55 4.10 -7.62 -5.19
N GLY A 56 3.85 -8.18 -6.37
CA GLY A 56 3.30 -7.48 -7.52
C GLY A 56 1.92 -6.89 -7.24
N ILE A 57 1.04 -7.67 -6.59
CA ILE A 57 -0.28 -7.18 -6.17
C ILE A 57 -0.14 -6.05 -5.15
N LEU A 58 0.75 -6.19 -4.15
CA LEU A 58 0.98 -5.14 -3.16
C LEU A 58 1.48 -3.84 -3.79
N VAL A 59 2.43 -3.93 -4.72
CA VAL A 59 2.95 -2.75 -5.44
C VAL A 59 1.88 -2.12 -6.32
N LEU A 60 1.07 -2.93 -7.02
CA LEU A 60 -0.05 -2.43 -7.80
C LEU A 60 -1.07 -1.68 -6.93
N LEU A 61 -1.43 -2.24 -5.78
CA LEU A 61 -2.33 -1.59 -4.82
C LEU A 61 -1.71 -0.30 -4.25
N ALA A 62 -0.40 -0.29 -3.99
CA ALA A 62 0.31 0.91 -3.52
C ALA A 62 0.32 2.02 -4.59
N ILE A 63 0.52 1.67 -5.86
CA ILE A 63 0.45 2.62 -6.99
C ILE A 63 -0.98 3.15 -7.13
N LEU A 64 -1.99 2.29 -7.15
CA LEU A 64 -3.39 2.69 -7.20
C LEU A 64 -3.77 3.61 -6.04
N GLY A 65 -3.40 3.23 -4.81
CA GLY A 65 -3.63 4.04 -3.62
C GLY A 65 -2.92 5.39 -3.70
N GLY A 66 -1.69 5.42 -4.21
CA GLY A 66 -0.94 6.65 -4.44
C GLY A 66 -1.60 7.56 -5.49
N VAL A 67 -2.02 7.00 -6.62
CA VAL A 67 -2.74 7.74 -7.68
C VAL A 67 -4.05 8.30 -7.14
N LEU A 68 -4.86 7.49 -6.45
CA LEU A 68 -6.11 7.96 -5.83
C LEU A 68 -5.86 9.05 -4.78
N SER A 69 -4.80 8.91 -3.98
CA SER A 69 -4.40 9.93 -2.99
C SER A 69 -4.02 11.26 -3.64
N MET A 70 -3.42 11.23 -4.84
CA MET A 70 -3.18 12.45 -5.62
C MET A 70 -4.48 13.12 -6.06
N GLY A 71 -5.53 12.34 -6.36
CA GLY A 71 -6.86 12.85 -6.63
C GLY A 71 -7.46 13.66 -5.48
N LEU A 72 -7.19 13.23 -4.23
CA LEU A 72 -7.66 13.96 -3.05
C LEU A 72 -7.06 15.37 -2.92
N ILE A 73 -5.88 15.60 -3.48
CA ILE A 73 -5.13 16.87 -3.36
C ILE A 73 -5.29 17.73 -4.63
N SER A 74 -5.49 17.09 -5.77
CA SER A 74 -5.48 17.70 -7.10
C SER A 74 -6.88 18.06 -7.59
N ARG A 75 -6.96 18.89 -8.64
CA ARG A 75 -8.23 19.28 -9.28
C ARG A 75 -8.95 18.11 -9.97
N TRP A 76 -8.21 17.08 -10.41
CA TRP A 76 -8.81 15.92 -11.06
C TRP A 76 -9.61 15.02 -10.12
N GLY A 77 -9.44 15.14 -8.81
CA GLY A 77 -10.35 14.54 -7.84
C GLY A 77 -11.73 15.22 -7.75
N LEU A 78 -11.90 16.39 -8.37
CA LEU A 78 -13.18 17.12 -8.43
C LEU A 78 -13.85 17.00 -9.80
N VAL A 79 -13.05 16.90 -10.88
CA VAL A 79 -13.50 16.81 -12.26
C VAL A 79 -12.68 15.76 -12.98
N PHE A 80 -13.33 14.82 -13.66
CA PHE A 80 -12.62 13.78 -14.41
C PHE A 80 -11.74 14.38 -15.50
N PRO A 81 -10.46 13.96 -15.60
CA PRO A 81 -9.55 14.42 -16.64
C PRO A 81 -10.04 14.06 -18.03
N ARG A 82 -9.62 14.82 -19.04
CA ARG A 82 -9.99 14.62 -20.44
C ARG A 82 -9.56 13.28 -21.03
N TRP A 83 -8.56 12.62 -20.40
CA TRP A 83 -8.08 11.30 -20.84
C TRP A 83 -8.93 10.12 -20.36
N VAL A 84 -9.93 10.37 -19.47
CA VAL A 84 -10.89 9.34 -19.02
C VAL A 84 -12.06 9.30 -20.01
N PRO A 85 -12.16 8.26 -20.87
CA PRO A 85 -13.26 8.18 -21.83
C PRO A 85 -14.60 8.13 -21.09
N TRP A 86 -15.64 8.73 -21.67
CA TRP A 86 -17.04 8.84 -21.19
C TRP A 86 -17.25 9.66 -19.90
N LEU A 87 -16.26 9.88 -19.08
CA LEU A 87 -16.37 10.64 -17.83
C LEU A 87 -15.68 12.02 -17.91
N ALA A 88 -15.00 12.31 -19.01
CA ALA A 88 -14.24 13.55 -19.20
C ALA A 88 -15.09 14.80 -18.91
N GLY A 89 -14.60 15.66 -18.02
CA GLY A 89 -15.28 16.90 -17.66
C GLY A 89 -16.46 16.78 -16.70
N HIS A 90 -16.91 15.55 -16.37
CA HIS A 90 -17.96 15.36 -15.36
C HIS A 90 -17.40 15.56 -13.95
N ARG A 91 -18.26 16.05 -13.05
CA ARG A 91 -17.89 16.17 -11.63
C ARG A 91 -17.69 14.79 -11.00
N VAL A 92 -16.58 14.61 -10.28
CA VAL A 92 -16.33 13.38 -9.52
C VAL A 92 -17.22 13.38 -8.28
N PRO A 93 -18.07 12.34 -8.09
CA PRO A 93 -18.84 12.24 -6.86
C PRO A 93 -17.92 12.16 -5.63
N PRO A 94 -18.17 12.93 -4.55
CA PRO A 94 -17.27 12.97 -3.39
C PRO A 94 -16.99 11.61 -2.75
N TRP A 95 -17.96 10.70 -2.80
CA TRP A 95 -17.81 9.35 -2.24
C TRP A 95 -16.78 8.50 -3.01
N PHE A 96 -16.60 8.74 -4.30
CA PHE A 96 -15.71 7.93 -5.14
C PHE A 96 -14.25 7.91 -4.65
N PRO A 97 -13.57 9.05 -4.39
CA PRO A 97 -12.24 9.04 -3.80
C PRO A 97 -12.25 8.84 -2.28
N LEU A 98 -13.34 9.18 -1.57
CA LEU A 98 -13.41 9.03 -0.12
C LEU A 98 -13.54 7.57 0.32
N THR A 99 -14.31 6.74 -0.39
CA THR A 99 -14.51 5.34 0.00
C THR A 99 -13.18 4.57 0.10
N PRO A 100 -12.33 4.50 -0.94
CA PRO A 100 -11.05 3.80 -0.83
C PRO A 100 -10.11 4.47 0.19
N THR A 101 -10.22 5.79 0.38
CA THR A 101 -9.43 6.51 1.38
C THR A 101 -9.83 6.12 2.80
N VAL A 102 -11.11 6.04 3.10
CA VAL A 102 -11.61 5.63 4.43
C VAL A 102 -11.25 4.17 4.71
N LEU A 103 -11.46 3.28 3.74
CA LEU A 103 -11.11 1.87 3.87
C LEU A 103 -9.60 1.68 4.07
N GLY A 104 -8.79 2.30 3.24
CA GLY A 104 -7.33 2.23 3.35
C GLY A 104 -6.81 2.86 4.65
N SER A 105 -7.37 4.00 5.07
CA SER A 105 -7.03 4.63 6.36
C SER A 105 -7.41 3.75 7.54
N GLY A 106 -8.61 3.15 7.52
CA GLY A 106 -9.07 2.23 8.57
C GLY A 106 -8.15 1.02 8.70
N LEU A 107 -7.75 0.42 7.57
CA LEU A 107 -6.82 -0.70 7.55
C LEU A 107 -5.44 -0.30 8.09
N MET A 108 -4.89 0.84 7.68
CA MET A 108 -3.58 1.34 8.14
C MET A 108 -3.60 1.66 9.64
N VAL A 109 -4.66 2.28 10.13
CA VAL A 109 -4.84 2.56 11.57
C VAL A 109 -4.95 1.26 12.35
N ALA A 110 -5.78 0.31 11.92
CA ALA A 110 -5.93 -0.98 12.59
C ALA A 110 -4.61 -1.74 12.66
N TYR A 111 -3.85 -1.77 11.55
CA TYR A 111 -2.53 -2.38 11.54
C TYR A 111 -1.55 -1.67 12.49
N SER A 112 -1.53 -0.34 12.49
CA SER A 112 -0.66 0.45 13.37
C SER A 112 -1.00 0.28 14.86
N LEU A 113 -2.28 0.12 15.18
CA LEU A 113 -2.71 -0.18 16.56
C LEU A 113 -2.31 -1.59 17.01
N ALA A 114 -2.15 -2.52 16.08
CA ALA A 114 -1.67 -3.86 16.39
C ALA A 114 -0.14 -3.93 16.56
N LEU A 115 0.62 -2.95 16.07
CA LEU A 115 2.10 -2.93 16.14
C LEU A 115 2.66 -3.08 17.56
N PRO A 116 2.14 -2.43 18.63
CA PRO A 116 2.64 -2.59 19.99
C PRO A 116 2.61 -4.05 20.48
N ILE A 117 1.72 -4.87 19.93
CA ILE A 117 1.60 -6.28 20.28
C ILE A 117 2.42 -7.16 19.32
N GLN A 118 2.38 -6.84 18.04
CA GLN A 118 3.02 -7.65 16.99
C GLN A 118 4.53 -7.46 16.95
N LEU A 119 5.03 -6.23 17.12
CA LEU A 119 6.45 -5.92 17.00
C LEU A 119 7.31 -6.61 18.08
N PRO A 120 6.95 -6.62 19.38
CA PRO A 120 7.70 -7.36 20.39
C PRO A 120 7.73 -8.86 20.10
N ARG A 121 6.63 -9.45 19.63
CA ARG A 121 6.57 -10.86 19.22
C ARG A 121 7.47 -11.12 18.01
N ALA A 122 7.38 -10.31 16.98
CA ALA A 122 8.23 -10.44 15.79
C ALA A 122 9.72 -10.31 16.12
N ILE A 123 10.07 -9.49 17.14
CA ILE A 123 11.47 -9.38 17.62
C ILE A 123 11.87 -10.64 18.41
N ALA A 124 10.98 -11.14 19.27
CA ALA A 124 11.26 -12.31 20.11
C ALA A 124 11.36 -13.61 19.29
N ASP A 125 10.53 -13.73 18.26
CA ASP A 125 10.43 -14.89 17.37
C ASP A 125 11.36 -14.79 16.15
N ALA A 126 12.11 -13.67 16.01
CA ALA A 126 12.99 -13.43 14.87
C ALA A 126 14.05 -14.51 14.73
N SER A 127 14.07 -15.16 13.59
CA SER A 127 14.99 -16.24 13.26
C SER A 127 15.95 -15.81 12.14
N PRO A 128 17.21 -16.30 12.13
CA PRO A 128 18.08 -16.18 10.96
C PRO A 128 17.48 -16.77 9.69
N ASP A 129 16.51 -17.68 9.85
CA ASP A 129 15.82 -18.36 8.75
C ASP A 129 14.60 -17.57 8.22
N ASP A 130 14.28 -16.42 8.80
CA ASP A 130 13.20 -15.59 8.29
C ASP A 130 13.54 -15.02 6.89
N PRO A 131 12.59 -15.01 5.96
CA PRO A 131 12.82 -14.51 4.61
C PRO A 131 13.17 -13.00 4.62
N PHE A 132 12.57 -12.23 5.51
CA PHE A 132 12.82 -10.80 5.65
C PHE A 132 13.53 -10.50 6.97
N THR A 133 14.61 -9.75 6.90
CA THR A 133 15.37 -9.39 8.11
C THR A 133 14.60 -8.39 8.96
N LEU A 134 14.79 -8.46 10.29
CA LEU A 134 14.23 -7.48 11.22
C LEU A 134 14.65 -6.04 10.85
N THR A 135 15.87 -5.85 10.37
CA THR A 135 16.36 -4.55 9.87
C THR A 135 15.50 -4.02 8.74
N GLY A 136 15.13 -4.88 7.76
CA GLY A 136 14.23 -4.50 6.66
C GLY A 136 12.85 -4.09 7.16
N ALA A 137 12.29 -4.82 8.12
CA ALA A 137 11.01 -4.49 8.74
C ALA A 137 11.05 -3.14 9.48
N LEU A 138 12.12 -2.88 10.23
CA LEU A 138 12.31 -1.63 10.99
C LEU A 138 12.50 -0.40 10.07
N ILE A 139 13.11 -0.56 8.90
CA ILE A 139 13.23 0.50 7.89
C ILE A 139 11.85 0.87 7.31
N GLY A 140 10.97 -0.11 7.13
CA GLY A 140 9.60 0.10 6.64
C GLY A 140 8.67 0.79 7.63
N LEU A 141 8.94 0.68 8.93
CA LEU A 141 8.07 1.18 10.00
C LEU A 141 7.79 2.69 9.95
N PRO A 142 8.79 3.59 9.80
CA PRO A 142 8.53 5.02 9.65
C PRO A 142 7.66 5.37 8.44
N ILE A 143 7.83 4.65 7.35
CA ILE A 143 7.05 4.84 6.12
C ILE A 143 5.58 4.49 6.39
N LEU A 144 5.33 3.36 7.05
CA LEU A 144 3.99 2.92 7.46
C LEU A 144 3.32 3.94 8.39
N LEU A 145 4.01 4.40 9.43
CA LEU A 145 3.49 5.36 10.39
C LEU A 145 3.18 6.72 9.73
N ALA A 146 4.07 7.19 8.85
CA ALA A 146 3.82 8.40 8.08
C ALA A 146 2.56 8.26 7.20
N TRP A 147 2.34 7.09 6.63
CA TRP A 147 1.16 6.80 5.82
C TRP A 147 -0.13 6.74 6.64
N THR A 148 -0.06 6.13 7.81
CA THR A 148 -1.18 6.03 8.75
C THR A 148 -1.73 7.41 9.14
N VAL A 149 -0.90 8.43 9.17
CA VAL A 149 -1.30 9.82 9.45
C VAL A 149 -1.68 10.58 8.18
N ALA A 150 -0.86 10.47 7.13
CA ALA A 150 -1.01 11.28 5.92
C ALA A 150 -2.29 10.95 5.13
N LEU A 151 -2.68 9.68 5.06
CA LEU A 151 -3.84 9.25 4.28
C LEU A 151 -5.17 9.76 4.87
N PRO A 152 -5.47 9.58 6.18
CA PRO A 152 -6.68 10.15 6.77
C PRO A 152 -6.67 11.70 6.74
N ALA A 153 -5.52 12.35 6.92
CA ALA A 153 -5.40 13.80 6.83
C ALA A 153 -5.74 14.32 5.43
N ALA A 154 -5.28 13.63 4.38
CA ALA A 154 -5.62 13.94 2.99
C ALA A 154 -7.13 13.76 2.72
N GLY A 155 -7.72 12.66 3.19
CA GLY A 155 -9.16 12.39 3.09
C GLY A 155 -10.00 13.45 3.79
N TRP A 156 -9.61 13.85 5.00
CA TRP A 156 -10.27 14.91 5.74
C TRP A 156 -10.18 16.28 5.03
N SER A 157 -9.01 16.63 4.50
CA SER A 157 -8.80 17.84 3.72
C SER A 157 -9.70 17.89 2.48
N TYR A 158 -9.82 16.76 1.77
CA TYR A 158 -10.70 16.61 0.61
C TYR A 158 -12.17 16.78 1.02
N TYR A 159 -12.63 16.09 2.05
CA TYR A 159 -14.00 16.20 2.57
C TYR A 159 -14.38 17.65 2.91
N ARG A 160 -13.51 18.37 3.62
CA ARG A 160 -13.76 19.79 3.96
C ARG A 160 -13.88 20.69 2.74
N ARG A 161 -13.06 20.44 1.71
CA ARG A 161 -13.11 21.23 0.46
C ARG A 161 -14.39 21.00 -0.34
N THR A 162 -14.80 19.74 -0.47
CA THR A 162 -16.03 19.39 -1.20
C THR A 162 -17.28 19.89 -0.50
N ARG A 163 -17.34 19.82 0.82
CA ARG A 163 -18.47 20.34 1.61
C ARG A 163 -18.59 21.86 1.52
N ARG A 164 -17.49 22.59 1.52
CA ARG A 164 -17.54 24.05 1.35
C ARG A 164 -18.01 24.47 -0.04
N ALA A 165 -17.65 23.72 -1.07
CA ALA A 165 -18.08 23.99 -2.43
C ALA A 165 -19.61 23.78 -2.61
N SER A 166 -20.22 22.81 -1.93
CA SER A 166 -21.66 22.60 -1.98
C SER A 166 -22.46 23.72 -1.30
N LEU A 167 -21.97 24.22 -0.16
CA LEU A 167 -22.62 25.28 0.59
C LEU A 167 -22.55 26.68 -0.11
N ALA A 168 -21.65 26.83 -1.07
CA ALA A 168 -21.51 28.09 -1.84
C ALA A 168 -22.38 28.13 -3.10
N THR A 169 -23.05 27.04 -3.44
CA THR A 169 -23.95 26.91 -4.61
C THR A 169 -25.45 26.91 -4.24
N ASP A 170 -25.76 26.86 -2.96
CA ASP A 170 -27.11 27.05 -2.38
C ASP A 170 -27.29 28.53 -1.93
#